data_5e416693cb1f5ea772cba3fefc8edb07
#
_entry.id   5e416693cb1f5ea772cba3fefc8edb07
#
_cell.length_a   1.000
_cell.length_b   1.000
_cell.length_c   1.000
_cell.angle_alpha   90.00
_cell.angle_beta   90.00
_cell.angle_gamma   90.00
#
_symmetry.space_group_name_H-M   'P 1'
#
loop_
_entity.id
_entity.type
_entity.pdbx_description
1 polymer ?
#
loop_
_entity_poly.entity_id
_entity_poly.type
_entity_poly.pdbx_seq_one_letter_code
_entity_poly.pdbx_strand_id
1 'polypeptide(L)'
;MKQHDHALVSGEFAKHWAREPWPPGSTLYAIAQHDVAWQGPDASVRWNEEAGRPYSFLDYPSEPKLAAYTAGLDLLETEDSYAACLCSMHYETLVHGSQGEAERRFGETEVSRQRRIKTVLSEEEIGSLDRNLRFLKLCDGLSLFVCLNEPGQKGYPPPYPEGFVLDGQEFEPIWEDDRTLRLDPDPFSGPFGISLPYQTIGRDGRPLGDGRIELRVT
;
A
#
# COMPACT_ATOMS: atom_id res chain seq x y z
N MET A 1 -4.94 -6.67 -10.96
CA MET A 1 -3.58 -6.20 -10.60
C MET A 1 -3.10 -7.00 -9.40
N LYS A 2 -1.80 -7.22 -9.27
CA LYS A 2 -1.16 -7.81 -8.08
C LYS A 2 -1.01 -6.76 -6.99
N GLN A 3 -1.08 -7.18 -5.72
CA GLN A 3 -0.95 -6.25 -4.59
C GLN A 3 0.43 -5.61 -4.52
N HIS A 4 1.48 -6.37 -4.82
CA HIS A 4 2.82 -5.77 -4.85
C HIS A 4 2.98 -4.73 -5.97
N ASP A 5 2.31 -4.89 -7.13
CA ASP A 5 2.36 -3.90 -8.21
C ASP A 5 1.72 -2.56 -7.77
N HIS A 6 0.65 -2.62 -6.98
CA HIS A 6 0.04 -1.41 -6.42
C HIS A 6 0.98 -0.70 -5.42
N ALA A 7 1.74 -1.45 -4.62
CA ALA A 7 2.73 -0.85 -3.72
C ALA A 7 3.84 -0.09 -4.49
N LEU A 8 4.26 -0.60 -5.64
CA LEU A 8 5.20 0.13 -6.51
C LEU A 8 4.60 1.44 -7.04
N VAL A 9 3.30 1.46 -7.34
CA VAL A 9 2.58 2.70 -7.71
C VAL A 9 2.53 3.68 -6.54
N SER A 10 2.32 3.21 -5.31
CA SER A 10 2.44 4.03 -4.08
C SER A 10 3.82 4.69 -3.99
N GLY A 11 4.87 3.93 -4.31
CA GLY A 11 6.26 4.42 -4.39
C GLY A 11 6.46 5.53 -5.42
N GLU A 12 5.79 5.47 -6.58
CA GLU A 12 5.87 6.55 -7.58
C GLU A 12 5.19 7.83 -7.09
N PHE A 13 4.03 7.78 -6.41
CA PHE A 13 3.46 8.96 -5.77
C PHE A 13 4.41 9.55 -4.72
N ALA A 14 5.01 8.72 -3.87
CA ALA A 14 5.94 9.16 -2.84
C ALA A 14 7.20 9.80 -3.40
N LYS A 15 7.76 9.25 -4.46
CA LYS A 15 8.98 9.72 -5.13
C LYS A 15 8.84 11.12 -5.73
N HIS A 16 7.66 11.44 -6.24
CA HIS A 16 7.38 12.75 -6.85
C HIS A 16 6.83 13.78 -5.87
N TRP A 17 6.66 13.41 -4.60
CA TRP A 17 6.20 14.32 -3.55
C TRP A 17 7.20 15.46 -3.33
N ALA A 18 6.71 16.70 -3.37
CA ALA A 18 7.57 17.89 -3.34
C ALA A 18 7.36 18.79 -2.10
N ARG A 19 6.57 18.33 -1.11
CA ARG A 19 6.32 19.12 0.10
C ARG A 19 7.23 18.71 1.25
N GLU A 20 7.74 19.71 1.96
CA GLU A 20 8.54 19.54 3.18
C GLU A 20 7.71 18.97 4.36
N PRO A 21 8.32 18.23 5.30
CA PRO A 21 9.70 17.72 5.21
C PRO A 21 9.82 16.57 4.20
N TRP A 22 10.95 16.53 3.51
CA TRP A 22 11.25 15.49 2.51
C TRP A 22 11.31 14.11 3.18
N PRO A 23 10.64 13.09 2.64
CA PRO A 23 10.71 11.75 3.21
C PRO A 23 12.11 11.16 3.04
N PRO A 24 12.70 10.54 4.09
CA PRO A 24 13.95 9.79 3.97
C PRO A 24 13.86 8.66 2.96
N GLY A 25 15.02 8.21 2.43
CA GLY A 25 15.11 7.10 1.48
C GLY A 25 14.46 5.81 1.98
N SER A 26 14.64 5.49 3.28
CA SER A 26 13.99 4.34 3.92
C SER A 26 12.47 4.46 3.97
N THR A 27 11.91 5.68 4.06
CA THR A 27 10.46 5.90 3.97
C THR A 27 9.96 5.65 2.55
N LEU A 28 10.66 6.16 1.53
CA LEU A 28 10.30 5.91 0.12
C LEU A 28 10.37 4.41 -0.21
N TYR A 29 11.42 3.74 0.31
CA TYR A 29 11.56 2.30 0.19
C TYR A 29 10.42 1.55 0.85
N ALA A 30 10.07 1.89 2.10
CA ALA A 30 8.95 1.30 2.81
C ALA A 30 7.63 1.46 2.04
N ILE A 31 7.35 2.65 1.49
CA ILE A 31 6.14 2.90 0.70
C ILE A 31 6.10 2.01 -0.56
N ALA A 32 7.22 1.88 -1.27
CA ALA A 32 7.29 1.04 -2.46
C ALA A 32 7.22 -0.46 -2.15
N GLN A 33 7.56 -0.88 -0.93
CA GLN A 33 7.63 -2.28 -0.51
C GLN A 33 6.56 -2.67 0.52
N HIS A 34 5.62 -1.77 0.86
CA HIS A 34 4.66 -2.03 1.96
C HIS A 34 3.83 -3.32 1.75
N ASP A 35 3.61 -3.73 0.50
CA ASP A 35 2.89 -4.94 0.14
C ASP A 35 3.80 -6.03 -0.48
N VAL A 36 5.12 -6.01 -0.18
CA VAL A 36 6.06 -7.08 -0.60
C VAL A 36 5.60 -8.48 -0.14
N ALA A 37 4.92 -8.57 0.97
CA ALA A 37 4.32 -9.78 1.52
C ALA A 37 3.39 -10.50 0.53
N TRP A 38 2.78 -9.76 -0.38
CA TRP A 38 1.85 -10.32 -1.38
C TRP A 38 2.53 -10.98 -2.57
N GLN A 39 3.85 -10.88 -2.73
CA GLN A 39 4.56 -11.56 -3.82
C GLN A 39 4.31 -13.06 -3.85
N GLY A 40 4.29 -13.71 -2.67
CA GLY A 40 3.97 -15.14 -2.54
C GLY A 40 2.51 -15.45 -2.93
N PRO A 41 1.51 -14.85 -2.28
CA PRO A 41 0.10 -15.00 -2.64
C PRO A 41 -0.22 -14.65 -4.11
N ASP A 42 0.41 -13.62 -4.66
CA ASP A 42 0.23 -13.15 -6.04
C ASP A 42 0.92 -14.06 -7.10
N ALA A 43 1.79 -14.98 -6.68
CA ALA A 43 2.47 -15.90 -7.59
C ALA A 43 1.50 -16.92 -8.21
N SER A 44 0.37 -17.19 -7.54
CA SER A 44 -0.67 -18.09 -8.04
C SER A 44 -2.05 -17.60 -7.69
N VAL A 45 -2.96 -17.60 -8.68
CA VAL A 45 -4.35 -17.19 -8.46
C VAL A 45 -5.04 -18.20 -7.57
N ARG A 46 -5.54 -17.75 -6.41
CA ARG A 46 -6.42 -18.51 -5.55
C ARG A 46 -7.86 -18.11 -5.79
N TRP A 47 -8.70 -19.07 -6.17
CA TRP A 47 -10.10 -18.81 -6.51
C TRP A 47 -10.99 -18.84 -5.28
N ASN A 48 -11.89 -17.87 -5.17
CA ASN A 48 -12.96 -17.84 -4.18
C ASN A 48 -14.23 -18.41 -4.83
N GLU A 49 -14.54 -19.66 -4.53
CA GLU A 49 -15.70 -20.37 -5.11
C GLU A 49 -17.04 -19.72 -4.73
N GLU A 50 -17.16 -19.19 -3.53
CA GLU A 50 -18.37 -18.53 -3.04
C GLU A 50 -18.61 -17.21 -3.78
N ALA A 51 -17.57 -16.42 -4.00
CA ALA A 51 -17.65 -15.15 -4.70
C ALA A 51 -17.58 -15.29 -6.23
N GLY A 52 -17.19 -16.46 -6.75
CA GLY A 52 -17.02 -16.71 -8.18
C GLY A 52 -15.94 -15.87 -8.85
N ARG A 53 -14.90 -15.52 -8.11
CA ARG A 53 -13.77 -14.67 -8.55
C ARG A 53 -12.48 -15.02 -7.79
N PRO A 54 -11.31 -14.54 -8.26
CA PRO A 54 -10.10 -14.62 -7.44
C PRO A 54 -10.28 -13.93 -6.08
N TYR A 55 -9.64 -14.48 -5.04
CA TYR A 55 -9.49 -13.74 -3.80
C TYR A 55 -8.78 -12.40 -4.04
N SER A 56 -9.22 -11.38 -3.33
CA SER A 56 -8.56 -10.08 -3.24
C SER A 56 -7.99 -9.88 -1.83
N PHE A 57 -7.23 -8.81 -1.61
CA PHE A 57 -6.74 -8.46 -0.27
C PHE A 57 -7.86 -8.27 0.77
N LEU A 58 -9.08 -7.94 0.32
CA LEU A 58 -10.23 -7.72 1.18
C LEU A 58 -10.80 -9.03 1.77
N ASP A 59 -10.77 -10.10 1.00
CA ASP A 59 -11.41 -11.39 1.34
C ASP A 59 -10.43 -12.57 1.38
N TYR A 60 -9.12 -12.29 1.28
CA TYR A 60 -8.10 -13.36 1.40
C TYR A 60 -8.14 -14.00 2.78
N PRO A 61 -8.06 -15.34 2.89
CA PRO A 61 -8.11 -16.04 4.18
C PRO A 61 -7.06 -15.52 5.16
N SER A 62 -7.48 -15.27 6.42
CA SER A 62 -6.65 -14.61 7.43
C SER A 62 -5.33 -15.32 7.71
N GLU A 63 -5.36 -16.63 8.01
CA GLU A 63 -4.14 -17.35 8.39
C GLU A 63 -3.03 -17.26 7.33
N PRO A 64 -3.25 -17.61 6.04
CA PRO A 64 -2.20 -17.49 5.03
C PRO A 64 -1.83 -16.03 4.74
N LYS A 65 -2.75 -15.06 4.90
CA LYS A 65 -2.47 -13.64 4.77
C LYS A 65 -1.49 -13.17 5.85
N LEU A 66 -1.78 -13.48 7.11
CA LEU A 66 -0.93 -13.09 8.24
C LEU A 66 0.44 -13.78 8.21
N ALA A 67 0.49 -15.03 7.76
CA ALA A 67 1.77 -15.72 7.53
C ALA A 67 2.61 -15.04 6.45
N ALA A 68 1.97 -14.60 5.35
CA ALA A 68 2.65 -13.85 4.30
C ALA A 68 3.14 -12.48 4.82
N TYR A 69 2.33 -11.76 5.61
CA TYR A 69 2.71 -10.50 6.24
C TYR A 69 3.95 -10.66 7.12
N THR A 70 3.98 -11.68 7.98
CA THR A 70 5.15 -11.98 8.82
C THR A 70 6.40 -12.23 7.97
N ALA A 71 6.29 -13.07 6.94
CA ALA A 71 7.43 -13.39 6.08
C ALA A 71 7.94 -12.18 5.29
N GLY A 72 7.02 -11.32 4.80
CA GLY A 72 7.38 -10.07 4.11
C GLY A 72 8.10 -9.09 5.03
N LEU A 73 7.63 -8.94 6.28
CA LEU A 73 8.28 -8.08 7.28
C LEU A 73 9.64 -8.64 7.70
N ASP A 74 9.78 -9.97 7.84
CA ASP A 74 11.08 -10.60 8.13
C ASP A 74 12.09 -10.31 7.02
N LEU A 75 11.67 -10.37 5.75
CA LEU A 75 12.51 -10.01 4.61
C LEU A 75 12.92 -8.54 4.65
N LEU A 76 11.96 -7.61 4.81
CA LEU A 76 12.24 -6.17 4.89
C LEU A 76 13.21 -5.84 6.02
N GLU A 77 13.10 -6.50 7.17
CA GLU A 77 13.97 -6.25 8.31
C GLU A 77 15.44 -6.62 8.03
N THR A 78 15.69 -7.58 7.14
CA THR A 78 17.07 -7.91 6.72
C THR A 78 17.67 -6.84 5.80
N GLU A 79 16.85 -6.02 5.16
CA GLU A 79 17.27 -5.02 4.18
C GLU A 79 17.29 -3.62 4.78
N ASP A 80 16.23 -3.22 5.49
CA ASP A 80 16.09 -1.89 6.10
C ASP A 80 15.18 -1.99 7.34
N SER A 81 15.79 -1.85 8.53
CA SER A 81 15.06 -1.92 9.80
C SER A 81 14.02 -0.82 9.96
N TYR A 82 14.29 0.41 9.45
CA TYR A 82 13.33 1.49 9.51
C TYR A 82 12.10 1.19 8.64
N ALA A 83 12.34 0.75 7.39
CA ALA A 83 11.26 0.37 6.48
C ALA A 83 10.42 -0.79 7.05
N ALA A 84 11.06 -1.80 7.64
CA ALA A 84 10.36 -2.89 8.30
C ALA A 84 9.50 -2.41 9.48
N CYS A 85 10.02 -1.48 10.29
CA CYS A 85 9.25 -0.88 11.39
C CYS A 85 8.02 -0.14 10.87
N LEU A 86 8.19 0.65 9.82
CA LEU A 86 7.10 1.44 9.22
C LEU A 86 6.03 0.54 8.59
N CYS A 87 6.42 -0.50 7.85
CA CYS A 87 5.50 -1.49 7.28
C CYS A 87 4.82 -2.34 8.36
N SER A 88 5.53 -2.70 9.44
CA SER A 88 4.94 -3.37 10.61
C SER A 88 3.86 -2.52 11.28
N MET A 89 4.11 -1.21 11.45
CA MET A 89 3.10 -0.28 11.95
C MET A 89 1.89 -0.19 11.01
N HIS A 90 2.12 -0.17 9.70
CA HIS A 90 1.05 -0.18 8.70
C HIS A 90 0.20 -1.46 8.81
N TYR A 91 0.81 -2.64 8.81
CA TYR A 91 0.08 -3.92 8.92
C TYR A 91 -0.67 -4.06 10.25
N GLU A 92 -0.09 -3.55 11.35
CA GLU A 92 -0.79 -3.52 12.65
C GLU A 92 -2.10 -2.73 12.54
N THR A 93 -2.10 -1.57 11.85
CA THR A 93 -3.34 -0.79 11.66
C THR A 93 -4.42 -1.55 10.88
N LEU A 94 -4.04 -2.46 9.96
CA LEU A 94 -5.00 -3.25 9.17
C LEU A 94 -5.71 -4.34 10.00
N VAL A 95 -5.13 -4.76 11.11
CA VAL A 95 -5.71 -5.77 12.01
C VAL A 95 -6.22 -5.16 13.32
N HIS A 96 -5.99 -3.87 13.55
CA HIS A 96 -6.37 -3.17 14.77
C HIS A 96 -7.88 -3.26 15.01
N GLY A 97 -8.27 -3.63 16.22
CA GLY A 97 -9.69 -3.79 16.58
C GLY A 97 -10.37 -5.06 16.03
N SER A 98 -9.64 -5.91 15.28
CA SER A 98 -10.16 -7.20 14.84
C SER A 98 -10.52 -8.10 16.02
N GLN A 99 -11.65 -8.83 15.91
CA GLN A 99 -12.09 -9.81 16.90
C GLN A 99 -11.47 -11.19 16.71
N GLY A 100 -10.77 -11.41 15.59
CA GLY A 100 -10.09 -12.66 15.28
C GLY A 100 -8.87 -12.89 16.19
N GLU A 101 -8.71 -14.13 16.69
CA GLU A 101 -7.60 -14.47 17.57
C GLU A 101 -6.26 -14.42 16.82
N ALA A 102 -6.25 -14.81 15.54
CA ALA A 102 -5.05 -14.79 14.69
C ALA A 102 -4.58 -13.33 14.43
N GLU A 103 -5.51 -12.44 14.09
CA GLU A 103 -5.25 -11.02 13.86
C GLU A 103 -4.75 -10.33 15.14
N ARG A 104 -5.36 -10.63 16.29
CA ARG A 104 -4.93 -10.07 17.56
C ARG A 104 -3.49 -10.51 17.91
N ARG A 105 -3.18 -11.82 17.76
CA ARG A 105 -1.82 -12.33 18.00
C ARG A 105 -0.80 -11.70 17.05
N PHE A 106 -1.17 -11.55 15.77
CA PHE A 106 -0.30 -10.89 14.80
C PHE A 106 -0.02 -9.45 15.23
N GLY A 107 -1.04 -8.66 15.60
CA GLY A 107 -0.87 -7.29 16.08
C GLY A 107 0.05 -7.21 17.31
N GLU A 108 -0.11 -8.09 18.31
CA GLU A 108 0.75 -8.18 19.49
C GLU A 108 2.21 -8.50 19.12
N THR A 109 2.39 -9.39 18.14
CA THR A 109 3.73 -9.75 17.61
C THR A 109 4.38 -8.56 16.93
N GLU A 110 3.63 -7.83 16.09
CA GLU A 110 4.16 -6.68 15.36
C GLU A 110 4.46 -5.50 16.31
N VAL A 111 3.65 -5.25 17.32
CA VAL A 111 3.99 -4.27 18.38
C VAL A 111 5.31 -4.65 19.08
N SER A 112 5.55 -5.94 19.30
CA SER A 112 6.82 -6.43 19.88
C SER A 112 8.00 -6.25 18.92
N ARG A 113 7.80 -6.52 17.59
CA ARG A 113 8.77 -6.25 16.53
C ARG A 113 9.16 -4.77 16.50
N GLN A 114 8.17 -3.88 16.48
CA GLN A 114 8.39 -2.42 16.47
C GLN A 114 9.20 -1.96 17.67
N ARG A 115 8.89 -2.45 18.89
CA ARG A 115 9.65 -2.13 20.10
C ARG A 115 11.11 -2.56 19.97
N ARG A 116 11.37 -3.76 19.47
CA ARG A 116 12.73 -4.28 19.26
C ARG A 116 13.48 -3.46 18.22
N ILE A 117 12.87 -3.17 17.06
CA ILE A 117 13.52 -2.37 16.01
C ILE A 117 13.83 -0.95 16.52
N LYS A 118 12.92 -0.31 17.25
CA LYS A 118 13.14 1.03 17.81
C LYS A 118 14.36 1.13 18.74
N THR A 119 14.89 0.01 19.26
CA THR A 119 16.13 0.04 20.07
C THR A 119 17.39 0.28 19.24
N VAL A 120 17.34 0.12 17.93
CA VAL A 120 18.48 0.32 17.02
C VAL A 120 18.32 1.53 16.10
N LEU A 121 17.15 2.16 16.10
CA LEU A 121 16.88 3.40 15.36
C LEU A 121 17.36 4.62 16.15
N SER A 122 17.74 5.69 15.44
CA SER A 122 18.02 7.00 16.04
C SER A 122 16.75 7.68 16.57
N GLU A 123 16.92 8.67 17.47
CA GLU A 123 15.80 9.46 17.99
C GLU A 123 15.06 10.22 16.87
N GLU A 124 15.76 10.69 15.84
CA GLU A 124 15.19 11.36 14.67
C GLU A 124 14.31 10.40 13.86
N GLU A 125 14.81 9.19 13.58
CA GLU A 125 14.05 8.14 12.89
C GLU A 125 12.79 7.76 13.68
N ILE A 126 12.92 7.54 14.99
CA ILE A 126 11.76 7.23 15.85
C ILE A 126 10.75 8.38 15.83
N GLY A 127 11.21 9.62 15.93
CA GLY A 127 10.34 10.81 15.92
C GLY A 127 9.60 11.02 14.61
N SER A 128 10.11 10.48 13.50
CA SER A 128 9.49 10.61 12.17
C SER A 128 8.48 9.50 11.83
N LEU A 129 8.46 8.36 12.55
CA LEU A 129 7.67 7.19 12.21
C LEU A 129 6.17 7.48 12.05
N ASP A 130 5.57 8.20 12.98
CA ASP A 130 4.12 8.46 12.96
C ASP A 130 3.71 9.32 11.76
N ARG A 131 4.51 10.33 11.40
CA ARG A 131 4.27 11.13 10.20
C ARG A 131 4.46 10.31 8.94
N ASN A 132 5.52 9.52 8.89
CA ASN A 132 5.84 8.71 7.73
C ASN A 132 4.84 7.55 7.54
N LEU A 133 4.22 7.06 8.62
CA LEU A 133 3.09 6.13 8.53
C LEU A 133 1.87 6.79 7.86
N ARG A 134 1.54 8.04 8.26
CA ARG A 134 0.46 8.78 7.58
C ARG A 134 0.78 9.03 6.11
N PHE A 135 2.05 9.33 5.79
CA PHE A 135 2.47 9.50 4.41
C PHE A 135 2.41 8.19 3.60
N LEU A 136 2.81 7.07 4.20
CA LEU A 136 2.63 5.75 3.59
C LEU A 136 1.15 5.48 3.28
N LYS A 137 0.26 5.69 4.26
CA LYS A 137 -1.19 5.50 4.09
C LYS A 137 -1.80 6.41 3.04
N LEU A 138 -1.31 7.65 2.92
CA LEU A 138 -1.72 8.57 1.85
C LEU A 138 -1.33 8.00 0.47
N CYS A 139 -0.07 7.60 0.29
CA CYS A 139 0.42 7.06 -0.99
C CYS A 139 -0.27 5.73 -1.36
N ASP A 140 -0.45 4.85 -0.36
CA ASP A 140 -1.23 3.61 -0.49
C ASP A 140 -2.68 3.93 -0.91
N GLY A 141 -3.33 4.88 -0.22
CA GLY A 141 -4.67 5.32 -0.57
C GLY A 141 -4.80 5.86 -1.99
N LEU A 142 -3.85 6.68 -2.45
CA LEU A 142 -3.81 7.20 -3.82
C LEU A 142 -3.62 6.08 -4.85
N SER A 143 -2.76 5.12 -4.55
CA SER A 143 -2.56 3.94 -5.38
C SER A 143 -3.82 3.07 -5.45
N LEU A 144 -4.47 2.80 -4.32
CA LEU A 144 -5.74 2.09 -4.29
C LEU A 144 -6.84 2.84 -5.04
N PHE A 145 -6.87 4.17 -4.97
CA PHE A 145 -7.82 4.98 -5.73
C PHE A 145 -7.70 4.73 -7.24
N VAL A 146 -6.50 4.75 -7.79
CA VAL A 146 -6.30 4.50 -9.24
C VAL A 146 -6.42 3.03 -9.63
N CYS A 147 -6.24 2.10 -8.70
CA CYS A 147 -6.33 0.65 -8.95
C CYS A 147 -7.76 0.11 -8.84
N LEU A 148 -8.61 0.68 -8.00
CA LEU A 148 -9.96 0.20 -7.71
C LEU A 148 -11.03 0.95 -8.50
N ASN A 149 -10.72 2.10 -9.09
CA ASN A 149 -11.62 2.86 -9.93
C ASN A 149 -11.27 2.70 -11.41
N GLU A 150 -12.29 2.70 -12.26
CA GLU A 150 -12.06 2.89 -13.69
C GLU A 150 -11.54 4.33 -13.92
N PRO A 151 -10.49 4.52 -14.73
CA PRO A 151 -9.98 5.86 -15.03
C PRO A 151 -11.10 6.79 -15.51
N GLY A 152 -11.10 8.01 -14.98
CA GLY A 152 -12.16 8.99 -15.23
C GLY A 152 -13.40 8.85 -14.34
N GLN A 153 -13.50 7.82 -13.49
CA GLN A 153 -14.66 7.58 -12.63
C GLN A 153 -14.29 7.55 -11.15
N LYS A 154 -15.22 7.99 -10.30
CA LYS A 154 -15.15 7.82 -8.85
C LYS A 154 -16.18 6.77 -8.44
N GLY A 155 -15.76 5.56 -8.12
CA GLY A 155 -16.64 4.46 -7.70
C GLY A 155 -16.44 4.02 -6.26
N TYR A 156 -15.21 4.09 -5.77
CA TYR A 156 -14.86 3.65 -4.43
C TYR A 156 -14.57 4.84 -3.50
N PRO A 157 -15.00 4.77 -2.25
CA PRO A 157 -14.60 5.75 -1.24
C PRO A 157 -13.10 5.64 -0.97
N PRO A 158 -12.49 6.66 -0.32
CA PRO A 158 -11.12 6.54 0.18
C PRO A 158 -10.96 5.28 1.03
N PRO A 159 -9.84 4.55 0.90
CA PRO A 159 -9.62 3.28 1.62
C PRO A 159 -9.44 3.46 3.13
N TYR A 160 -9.12 4.68 3.56
CA TYR A 160 -8.94 5.04 4.95
C TYR A 160 -10.02 6.05 5.39
N PRO A 161 -10.50 5.95 6.65
CA PRO A 161 -11.55 6.84 7.18
C PRO A 161 -11.16 8.33 7.15
N GLU A 162 -9.88 8.64 7.32
CA GLU A 162 -9.33 9.99 7.26
C GLU A 162 -9.27 10.58 5.85
N GLY A 163 -9.50 9.77 4.81
CA GLY A 163 -9.35 10.21 3.41
C GLY A 163 -7.88 10.43 3.02
N PHE A 164 -7.65 11.34 2.08
CA PHE A 164 -6.31 11.68 1.59
C PHE A 164 -5.75 12.89 2.35
N VAL A 165 -5.38 12.68 3.63
CA VAL A 165 -4.93 13.77 4.52
C VAL A 165 -3.49 13.54 4.97
N LEU A 166 -2.66 14.58 4.90
CA LEU A 166 -1.32 14.62 5.48
C LEU A 166 -1.06 15.96 6.15
N ASP A 167 -0.58 15.92 7.39
CA ASP A 167 -0.21 17.09 8.19
C ASP A 167 -1.32 18.16 8.26
N GLY A 168 -2.58 17.71 8.30
CA GLY A 168 -3.77 18.57 8.34
C GLY A 168 -4.21 19.14 7.00
N GLN A 169 -3.49 18.83 5.91
CA GLN A 169 -3.91 19.19 4.55
C GLN A 169 -4.65 18.01 3.94
N GLU A 170 -5.85 18.26 3.44
CA GLU A 170 -6.62 17.34 2.60
C GLU A 170 -6.22 17.50 1.14
N PHE A 171 -6.16 16.39 0.42
CA PHE A 171 -5.87 16.31 -1.01
C PHE A 171 -7.03 15.63 -1.71
N GLU A 172 -7.58 16.24 -2.76
CA GLU A 172 -8.64 15.63 -3.54
C GLU A 172 -8.09 15.07 -4.86
N PRO A 173 -8.19 13.74 -5.10
CA PRO A 173 -7.87 13.17 -6.40
C PRO A 173 -8.98 13.47 -7.40
N ILE A 174 -8.65 14.17 -8.49
CA ILE A 174 -9.57 14.64 -9.52
C ILE A 174 -9.15 14.05 -10.87
N TRP A 175 -10.03 13.28 -11.51
CA TRP A 175 -9.86 12.89 -12.89
C TRP A 175 -10.15 14.07 -13.81
N GLU A 176 -9.16 14.50 -14.60
CA GLU A 176 -9.31 15.51 -15.65
C GLU A 176 -9.87 14.87 -16.94
N ASP A 177 -9.47 13.63 -17.20
CA ASP A 177 -9.96 12.77 -18.27
C ASP A 177 -9.77 11.28 -17.89
N ASP A 178 -9.91 10.36 -18.85
CA ASP A 178 -9.75 8.91 -18.65
C ASP A 178 -8.29 8.46 -18.48
N ARG A 179 -7.31 9.38 -18.49
CA ARG A 179 -5.88 9.07 -18.36
C ARG A 179 -5.10 10.07 -17.50
N THR A 180 -5.73 11.15 -17.09
CA THR A 180 -5.07 12.23 -16.35
C THR A 180 -5.69 12.40 -14.98
N LEU A 181 -4.86 12.22 -13.95
CA LEU A 181 -5.21 12.45 -12.55
C LEU A 181 -4.50 13.70 -12.03
N ARG A 182 -5.21 14.56 -11.34
CA ARG A 182 -4.66 15.69 -10.60
C ARG A 182 -5.01 15.57 -9.13
N LEU A 183 -4.09 15.99 -8.27
CA LEU A 183 -4.41 16.22 -6.85
C LEU A 183 -4.63 17.72 -6.58
N ASP A 184 -5.61 18.03 -5.76
CA ASP A 184 -5.88 19.40 -5.32
C ASP A 184 -5.82 19.49 -3.79
N PRO A 185 -4.91 20.30 -3.22
CA PRO A 185 -3.83 21.05 -3.89
C PRO A 185 -2.72 20.14 -4.39
N ASP A 186 -2.06 20.52 -5.49
CA ASP A 186 -0.95 19.76 -6.09
C ASP A 186 0.24 19.65 -5.11
N PRO A 187 0.67 18.44 -4.75
CA PRO A 187 1.82 18.21 -3.87
C PRO A 187 3.10 17.83 -4.61
N PHE A 188 3.08 17.69 -5.94
CA PHE A 188 4.16 17.06 -6.71
C PHE A 188 5.16 18.07 -7.25
N SER A 189 6.35 17.59 -7.60
CA SER A 189 7.41 18.40 -8.22
C SER A 189 7.17 18.72 -9.70
N GLY A 190 6.13 18.14 -10.29
CA GLY A 190 5.73 18.28 -11.67
C GLY A 190 5.08 17.00 -12.20
N PRO A 191 4.59 17.00 -13.44
CA PRO A 191 3.88 15.86 -14.00
C PRO A 191 4.75 14.61 -14.13
N PHE A 192 4.16 13.44 -13.88
CA PHE A 192 4.80 12.13 -14.04
C PHE A 192 3.81 11.07 -14.56
N GLY A 193 4.35 9.94 -15.02
CA GLY A 193 3.58 8.80 -15.47
C GLY A 193 3.53 7.69 -14.43
N ILE A 194 2.40 7.00 -14.34
CA ILE A 194 2.26 5.73 -13.61
C ILE A 194 1.74 4.66 -14.54
N SER A 195 2.25 3.44 -14.38
CA SER A 195 1.87 2.28 -15.17
C SER A 195 1.23 1.24 -14.28
N LEU A 196 -0.02 0.88 -14.57
CA LEU A 196 -0.81 -0.08 -13.81
C LEU A 196 -0.85 -1.42 -14.56
N PRO A 197 0.03 -2.37 -14.24
CA PRO A 197 -0.02 -3.68 -14.87
C PRO A 197 -1.24 -4.47 -14.36
N TYR A 198 -1.95 -5.15 -15.24
CA TYR A 198 -3.05 -6.01 -14.87
C TYR A 198 -3.03 -7.33 -15.62
N GLN A 199 -3.68 -8.33 -15.03
CA GLN A 199 -3.88 -9.63 -15.64
C GLN A 199 -5.38 -9.93 -15.67
N THR A 200 -5.86 -10.35 -16.84
CA THR A 200 -7.22 -10.87 -16.97
C THR A 200 -7.23 -12.35 -16.61
N ILE A 201 -8.11 -12.73 -15.69
CA ILE A 201 -8.24 -14.10 -15.20
C ILE A 201 -9.55 -14.69 -15.69
N GLY A 202 -9.48 -15.87 -16.30
CA GLY A 202 -10.64 -16.64 -16.70
C GLY A 202 -11.40 -17.23 -15.52
N ARG A 203 -12.63 -17.68 -15.76
CA ARG A 203 -13.47 -18.35 -14.74
C ARG A 203 -12.88 -19.65 -14.22
N ASP A 204 -11.94 -20.22 -14.93
CA ASP A 204 -11.18 -21.42 -14.55
C ASP A 204 -9.90 -21.08 -13.73
N GLY A 205 -9.73 -19.81 -13.35
CA GLY A 205 -8.58 -19.31 -12.61
C GLY A 205 -7.31 -19.12 -13.43
N ARG A 206 -7.36 -19.35 -14.75
CA ARG A 206 -6.18 -19.24 -15.63
C ARG A 206 -6.04 -17.83 -16.18
N PRO A 207 -4.79 -17.36 -16.33
CA PRO A 207 -4.53 -16.11 -17.04
C PRO A 207 -5.01 -16.18 -18.48
N LEU A 208 -5.76 -15.16 -18.92
CA LEU A 208 -6.21 -14.99 -20.30
C LEU A 208 -5.36 -13.98 -21.08
N GLY A 209 -4.71 -13.06 -20.38
CA GLY A 209 -3.86 -12.04 -20.98
C GLY A 209 -3.41 -11.03 -19.94
N ASP A 210 -2.36 -10.30 -20.29
CA ASP A 210 -1.79 -9.21 -19.50
C ASP A 210 -1.98 -7.88 -20.24
N GLY A 211 -2.06 -6.79 -19.50
CA GLY A 211 -2.15 -5.45 -20.07
C GLY A 211 -1.58 -4.41 -19.11
N ARG A 212 -1.59 -3.16 -19.56
CA ARG A 212 -1.17 -2.00 -18.79
C ARG A 212 -2.13 -0.84 -19.04
N ILE A 213 -2.41 -0.10 -17.99
CA ILE A 213 -3.08 1.20 -18.08
C ILE A 213 -2.02 2.24 -17.77
N GLU A 214 -1.78 3.14 -18.71
CA GLU A 214 -0.83 4.25 -18.52
C GLU A 214 -1.63 5.48 -18.14
N LEU A 215 -1.28 6.06 -16.98
CA LEU A 215 -1.88 7.28 -16.46
C LEU A 215 -0.82 8.37 -16.33
N ARG A 216 -1.26 9.62 -16.44
CA ARG A 216 -0.49 10.81 -16.15
C ARG A 216 -1.01 11.47 -14.88
N VAL A 217 -0.10 11.82 -13.99
CA VAL A 217 -0.39 12.64 -12.80
C VAL A 217 0.13 14.05 -13.05
N THR A 218 -0.71 15.07 -12.77
CA THR A 218 -0.41 16.49 -13.00
C THR A 218 -0.70 17.32 -11.76
#